data_193bee76be8e0c2d579188a2f6c9e696
#
_entry.id   193bee76be8e0c2d579188a2f6c9e696
#
_cell.length_a   1.000
_cell.length_b   1.000
_cell.length_c   1.000
_cell.angle_alpha   90.00
_cell.angle_beta   90.00
_cell.angle_gamma   90.00
#
_symmetry.space_group_name_H-M   'P 1'
#
loop_
_entity.id
_entity.type
_entity.pdbx_description
1 polymer ?
#
loop_
_entity_poly.entity_id
_entity_poly.type
_entity_poly.pdbx_seq_one_letter_code
_entity_poly.pdbx_strand_id
1 'polypeptide(L)'
;MAYSATKPAKTAPFKDYLNYYMDRVGLSQNRLAVCARINQSRLNKIYNGAIKNVSVETLVCICLALGLNEDETRDLLARQERAFSPSEPAHQAYLELIRIYSKKEIIYDMTPQNLSTILEYADVYLRERKFVELPNANLD
;
A
#
# COMPACT_ATOMS: atom_id res chain seq x y z
N MET A 1 13.38 -5.35 -17.88
CA MET A 1 14.19 -6.42 -17.27
C MET A 1 13.30 -7.28 -16.39
N ALA A 2 13.40 -8.58 -16.52
CA ALA A 2 12.57 -9.47 -15.71
C ALA A 2 13.00 -9.39 -14.23
N TYR A 3 12.02 -9.36 -13.36
CA TYR A 3 12.23 -9.38 -11.94
C TYR A 3 12.70 -10.79 -11.52
N SER A 4 13.86 -10.86 -10.89
CA SER A 4 14.51 -12.14 -10.61
C SER A 4 14.49 -12.57 -9.16
N ALA A 5 13.97 -11.74 -8.25
CA ALA A 5 13.97 -12.10 -6.83
C ALA A 5 12.93 -13.20 -6.56
N THR A 6 13.29 -14.11 -5.68
CA THR A 6 12.42 -15.20 -5.28
C THR A 6 11.37 -14.72 -4.27
N LYS A 7 10.12 -15.10 -4.47
CA LYS A 7 9.05 -14.81 -3.52
C LYS A 7 9.38 -15.43 -2.16
N PRO A 8 9.20 -14.70 -1.05
CA PRO A 8 9.47 -15.25 0.27
C PRO A 8 8.60 -16.45 0.62
N ALA A 9 9.05 -17.28 1.54
CA ALA A 9 8.25 -18.39 2.06
C ALA A 9 6.97 -17.88 2.71
N LYS A 10 5.93 -18.73 2.74
CA LYS A 10 4.65 -18.37 3.35
C LYS A 10 4.78 -17.96 4.81
N THR A 11 5.78 -18.48 5.52
CA THR A 11 6.02 -18.17 6.93
C THR A 11 6.89 -16.93 7.13
N ALA A 12 7.35 -16.29 6.06
CA ALA A 12 8.21 -15.11 6.17
C ALA A 12 7.43 -13.93 6.77
N PRO A 13 8.11 -13.07 7.53
CA PRO A 13 7.47 -11.93 8.17
C PRO A 13 7.07 -10.85 7.15
N PHE A 14 6.25 -9.93 7.62
CA PHE A 14 5.80 -8.78 6.83
C PHE A 14 6.95 -8.06 6.13
N LYS A 15 8.05 -7.83 6.83
CA LYS A 15 9.23 -7.14 6.30
C LYS A 15 9.73 -7.76 5.00
N ASP A 16 9.82 -9.08 4.94
CA ASP A 16 10.35 -9.78 3.78
C ASP A 16 9.40 -9.63 2.58
N TYR A 17 8.09 -9.71 2.80
CA TYR A 17 7.11 -9.51 1.73
C TYR A 17 7.07 -8.06 1.27
N LEU A 18 7.14 -7.11 2.20
CA LEU A 18 7.19 -5.70 1.82
C LEU A 18 8.41 -5.42 0.95
N ASN A 19 9.56 -5.95 1.34
CA ASN A 19 10.79 -5.79 0.59
C ASN A 19 10.69 -6.41 -0.81
N TYR A 20 10.11 -7.61 -0.88
CA TYR A 20 9.87 -8.28 -2.16
C TYR A 20 9.01 -7.43 -3.10
N TYR A 21 7.91 -6.87 -2.60
CA TYR A 21 7.02 -6.04 -3.42
C TYR A 21 7.66 -4.70 -3.80
N MET A 22 8.43 -4.11 -2.90
CA MET A 22 9.19 -2.89 -3.21
C MET A 22 10.18 -3.12 -4.34
N ASP A 23 10.94 -4.22 -4.26
CA ASP A 23 11.91 -4.57 -5.29
C ASP A 23 11.22 -4.84 -6.63
N ARG A 24 10.05 -5.48 -6.61
CA ARG A 24 9.29 -5.80 -7.81
C ARG A 24 8.92 -4.57 -8.62
N VAL A 25 8.59 -3.47 -7.95
CA VAL A 25 8.21 -2.21 -8.62
C VAL A 25 9.36 -1.20 -8.66
N GLY A 26 10.50 -1.54 -8.08
CA GLY A 26 11.67 -0.66 -8.10
C GLY A 26 11.57 0.55 -7.18
N LEU A 27 10.79 0.47 -6.10
CA LEU A 27 10.68 1.57 -5.14
C LEU A 27 11.61 1.36 -3.96
N SER A 28 12.37 2.40 -3.62
CA SER A 28 13.07 2.45 -2.34
C SER A 28 12.07 2.71 -1.22
N GLN A 29 12.49 2.50 0.02
CA GLN A 29 11.63 2.79 1.18
C GLN A 29 11.24 4.28 1.22
N ASN A 30 12.18 5.18 0.90
CA ASN A 30 11.89 6.61 0.88
C ASN A 30 10.84 6.97 -0.16
N ARG A 31 10.93 6.41 -1.35
CA ARG A 31 9.96 6.65 -2.41
C ARG A 31 8.61 6.03 -2.11
N LEU A 32 8.61 4.84 -1.50
CA LEU A 32 7.36 4.24 -1.04
C LEU A 32 6.67 5.14 -0.01
N ALA A 33 7.42 5.73 0.91
CA ALA A 33 6.85 6.65 1.90
C ALA A 33 6.15 7.83 1.21
N VAL A 34 6.77 8.40 0.17
CA VAL A 34 6.16 9.48 -0.61
C VAL A 34 4.90 9.00 -1.31
N CYS A 35 4.98 7.89 -2.04
CA CYS A 35 3.83 7.35 -2.79
C CYS A 35 2.67 6.97 -1.88
N ALA A 36 2.94 6.40 -0.72
CA ALA A 36 1.93 5.99 0.24
C ALA A 36 1.52 7.11 1.20
N ARG A 37 2.13 8.28 1.09
CA ARG A 37 1.86 9.45 1.93
C ARG A 37 2.03 9.14 3.42
N ILE A 38 3.07 8.38 3.74
CA ILE A 38 3.42 8.02 5.11
C ILE A 38 4.72 8.74 5.47
N ASN A 39 4.81 9.24 6.70
CA ASN A 39 6.05 9.80 7.20
C ASN A 39 7.16 8.75 7.09
N GLN A 40 8.33 9.16 6.59
CA GLN A 40 9.44 8.24 6.33
C GLN A 40 9.90 7.51 7.59
N SER A 41 10.00 8.22 8.69
CA SER A 41 10.38 7.62 9.97
C SER A 41 9.35 6.58 10.42
N ARG A 42 8.06 6.87 10.24
CA ARG A 42 6.99 5.95 10.59
C ARG A 42 7.01 4.72 9.71
N LEU A 43 7.21 4.88 8.40
CA LEU A 43 7.30 3.73 7.49
C LEU A 43 8.48 2.84 7.87
N ASN A 44 9.62 3.42 8.23
CA ASN A 44 10.77 2.66 8.69
C ASN A 44 10.42 1.82 9.93
N LYS A 45 9.70 2.40 10.88
CA LYS A 45 9.27 1.68 12.08
C LYS A 45 8.27 0.57 11.78
N ILE A 46 7.36 0.80 10.82
CA ILE A 46 6.44 -0.24 10.35
C ILE A 46 7.23 -1.38 9.72
N TYR A 47 8.16 -1.05 8.84
CA TYR A 47 9.01 -2.01 8.15
C TYR A 47 9.80 -2.88 9.14
N ASN A 48 10.37 -2.27 10.16
CA ASN A 48 11.19 -2.98 11.16
C ASN A 48 10.39 -3.64 12.28
N GLY A 49 9.08 -3.51 12.29
CA GLY A 49 8.23 -4.10 13.32
C GLY A 49 8.23 -3.36 14.65
N ALA A 50 8.79 -2.14 14.69
CA ALA A 50 8.81 -1.32 15.90
C ALA A 50 7.43 -0.73 16.22
N ILE A 51 6.60 -0.52 15.20
CA ILE A 51 5.21 -0.10 15.37
C ILE A 51 4.33 -1.31 15.12
N LYS A 52 3.45 -1.61 16.08
CA LYS A 52 2.41 -2.63 15.97
C LYS A 52 1.07 -1.96 15.83
N ASN A 53 0.05 -2.74 15.46
CA ASN A 53 -1.31 -2.22 15.29
C ASN A 53 -1.43 -1.17 14.19
N VAL A 54 -0.74 -1.39 13.08
CA VAL A 54 -0.88 -0.54 11.89
C VAL A 54 -2.31 -0.66 11.38
N SER A 55 -2.95 0.47 11.07
CA SER A 55 -4.34 0.46 10.63
C SER A 55 -4.50 -0.15 9.24
N VAL A 56 -5.69 -0.66 8.96
CA VAL A 56 -6.03 -1.16 7.61
C VAL A 56 -5.84 -0.04 6.59
N GLU A 57 -6.24 1.17 6.91
CA GLU A 57 -6.14 2.33 6.02
C GLU A 57 -4.69 2.61 5.62
N THR A 58 -3.78 2.57 6.58
CA THR A 58 -2.35 2.77 6.32
C THR A 58 -1.80 1.64 5.43
N LEU A 59 -2.20 0.39 5.70
CA LEU A 59 -1.78 -0.73 4.88
C LEU A 59 -2.33 -0.64 3.47
N VAL A 60 -3.57 -0.15 3.30
CA VAL A 60 -4.15 0.08 1.98
C VAL A 60 -3.32 1.11 1.19
N CYS A 61 -2.87 2.17 1.84
CA CYS A 61 -1.98 3.15 1.20
C CYS A 61 -0.72 2.48 0.65
N ILE A 62 -0.11 1.61 1.44
CA ILE A 62 1.09 0.87 1.02
C ILE A 62 0.76 -0.06 -0.16
N CYS A 63 -0.33 -0.80 -0.07
CA CYS A 63 -0.72 -1.76 -1.11
C CYS A 63 -1.04 -1.05 -2.43
N LEU A 64 -1.74 0.07 -2.38
CA LEU A 64 -2.03 0.86 -3.58
C LEU A 64 -0.75 1.40 -4.20
N ALA A 65 0.16 1.92 -3.38
CA ALA A 65 1.44 2.45 -3.86
C ALA A 65 2.28 1.37 -4.53
N LEU A 66 2.18 0.12 -4.08
CA LEU A 66 2.93 -1.01 -4.63
C LEU A 66 2.21 -1.71 -5.78
N GLY A 67 0.97 -1.31 -6.09
CA GLY A 67 0.21 -1.92 -7.16
C GLY A 67 -0.18 -3.37 -6.91
N LEU A 68 -0.37 -3.75 -5.65
CA LEU A 68 -0.72 -5.12 -5.28
C LEU A 68 -2.12 -5.47 -5.75
N ASN A 69 -2.32 -6.75 -6.10
CA ASN A 69 -3.65 -7.26 -6.38
C ASN A 69 -4.39 -7.60 -5.09
N GLU A 70 -5.63 -8.07 -5.21
CA GLU A 70 -6.46 -8.38 -4.04
C GLU A 70 -5.82 -9.45 -3.14
N ASP A 71 -5.35 -10.54 -3.74
CA ASP A 71 -4.77 -11.64 -2.95
C ASP A 71 -3.50 -11.21 -2.23
N GLU A 72 -2.65 -10.45 -2.90
CA GLU A 72 -1.43 -9.92 -2.31
C GLU A 72 -1.74 -8.94 -1.19
N THR A 73 -2.76 -8.10 -1.39
CA THR A 73 -3.19 -7.15 -0.37
C THR A 73 -3.71 -7.85 0.87
N ARG A 74 -4.59 -8.85 0.69
CA ARG A 74 -5.12 -9.61 1.81
C ARG A 74 -4.01 -10.34 2.57
N ASP A 75 -3.05 -10.90 1.84
CA ASP A 75 -1.91 -11.57 2.44
C ASP A 75 -1.04 -10.60 3.24
N LEU A 76 -0.75 -9.43 2.68
CA LEU A 76 0.10 -8.45 3.37
C LEU A 76 -0.58 -7.92 4.64
N LEU A 77 -1.90 -7.66 4.58
CA LEU A 77 -2.66 -7.30 5.77
C LEU A 77 -2.59 -8.38 6.83
N ALA A 78 -2.76 -9.64 6.42
CA ALA A 78 -2.73 -10.77 7.36
C ALA A 78 -1.39 -10.89 8.09
N ARG A 79 -0.29 -10.53 7.44
CA ARG A 79 1.03 -10.54 8.08
C ARG A 79 1.19 -9.43 9.10
N GLN A 80 0.27 -8.46 9.12
CA GLN A 80 0.14 -7.44 10.15
C GLN A 80 -1.04 -7.73 11.08
N GLU A 81 -1.56 -8.96 11.03
CA GLU A 81 -2.72 -9.38 11.83
C GLU A 81 -3.94 -8.50 11.58
N ARG A 82 -4.13 -8.09 10.33
CA ARG A 82 -5.26 -7.29 9.89
C ARG A 82 -6.03 -7.99 8.79
N ALA A 83 -7.28 -7.59 8.62
CA ALA A 83 -8.14 -8.10 7.56
C ALA A 83 -9.20 -7.05 7.22
N PHE A 84 -9.72 -7.13 5.99
CA PHE A 84 -10.89 -6.35 5.64
C PHE A 84 -12.12 -6.94 6.33
N SER A 85 -12.95 -6.05 6.89
CA SER A 85 -14.17 -6.47 7.55
C SER A 85 -15.34 -6.44 6.57
N PRO A 86 -16.12 -7.52 6.45
CA PRO A 86 -17.31 -7.53 5.58
C PRO A 86 -18.37 -6.52 6.04
N SER A 87 -18.36 -6.13 7.30
CA SER A 87 -19.34 -5.19 7.85
C SER A 87 -18.92 -3.73 7.74
N GLU A 88 -17.74 -3.44 7.17
CA GLU A 88 -17.24 -2.09 6.97
C GLU A 88 -17.37 -1.69 5.50
N PRO A 89 -18.35 -0.81 5.15
CA PRO A 89 -18.51 -0.40 3.75
C PRO A 89 -17.25 0.23 3.15
N ALA A 90 -16.48 0.98 3.95
CA ALA A 90 -15.25 1.59 3.47
C ALA A 90 -14.23 0.52 3.02
N HIS A 91 -14.19 -0.63 3.69
CA HIS A 91 -13.27 -1.71 3.32
C HIS A 91 -13.61 -2.28 1.95
N GLN A 92 -14.91 -2.34 1.59
CA GLN A 92 -15.31 -2.77 0.25
C GLN A 92 -14.83 -1.77 -0.80
N ALA A 93 -14.90 -0.47 -0.48
CA ALA A 93 -14.39 0.57 -1.37
C ALA A 93 -12.87 0.43 -1.56
N TYR A 94 -12.13 0.11 -0.51
CA TYR A 94 -10.68 -0.12 -0.61
C TYR A 94 -10.39 -1.30 -1.53
N LEU A 95 -11.14 -2.39 -1.41
CA LEU A 95 -10.98 -3.54 -2.29
C LEU A 95 -11.24 -3.20 -3.75
N GLU A 96 -12.25 -2.37 -4.02
CA GLU A 96 -12.52 -1.89 -5.37
C GLU A 96 -11.34 -1.08 -5.93
N LEU A 97 -10.78 -0.19 -5.12
CA LEU A 97 -9.59 0.57 -5.51
C LEU A 97 -8.42 -0.34 -5.83
N ILE A 98 -8.19 -1.35 -4.99
CA ILE A 98 -7.13 -2.34 -5.24
C ILE A 98 -7.35 -3.02 -6.59
N ARG A 99 -8.58 -3.44 -6.89
CA ARG A 99 -8.90 -4.09 -8.17
C ARG A 99 -8.68 -3.17 -9.36
N ILE A 100 -9.03 -1.89 -9.22
CA ILE A 100 -8.85 -0.91 -10.29
C ILE A 100 -7.37 -0.73 -10.61
N TYR A 101 -6.55 -0.52 -9.60
CA TYR A 101 -5.15 -0.13 -9.81
C TYR A 101 -4.20 -1.31 -9.99
N SER A 102 -4.55 -2.50 -9.50
CA SER A 102 -3.72 -3.68 -9.68
C SER A 102 -3.69 -4.20 -11.11
N LYS A 103 -4.70 -3.88 -11.90
CA LYS A 103 -4.79 -4.37 -13.29
C LYS A 103 -3.95 -3.56 -14.28
N LYS A 104 -3.41 -2.44 -13.83
CA LYS A 104 -2.66 -1.55 -14.71
C LYS A 104 -1.18 -1.77 -14.47
N GLU A 105 -0.41 -1.80 -15.56
CA GLU A 105 1.03 -1.64 -15.45
C GLU A 105 1.27 -0.24 -14.89
N ILE A 106 1.63 -0.18 -13.64
CA ILE A 106 1.92 1.09 -13.02
C ILE A 106 3.35 1.43 -13.40
N ILE A 107 3.48 2.26 -14.42
CA ILE A 107 4.77 2.84 -14.75
C ILE A 107 4.92 4.03 -13.80
N TYR A 108 5.75 3.85 -12.79
CA TYR A 108 6.08 4.98 -11.93
C TYR A 108 7.00 5.91 -12.69
N ASP A 109 6.44 6.97 -13.21
CA ASP A 109 7.25 8.11 -13.61
C ASP A 109 7.78 8.71 -12.32
N MET A 110 9.07 8.60 -12.13
CA MET A 110 9.72 8.93 -10.87
C MET A 110 9.91 10.43 -10.65
N THR A 111 9.19 11.26 -11.38
CA THR A 111 9.19 12.70 -11.09
C THR A 111 8.40 12.98 -9.81
N PRO A 112 8.79 14.00 -9.03
CA PRO A 112 8.06 14.34 -7.81
C PRO A 112 6.58 14.62 -8.04
N GLN A 113 6.22 15.12 -9.22
CA GLN A 113 4.83 15.46 -9.56
C GLN A 113 3.93 14.22 -9.67
N ASN A 114 4.51 13.07 -10.02
CA ASN A 114 3.73 11.85 -10.26
C ASN A 114 3.72 10.89 -9.07
N LEU A 115 4.53 11.15 -8.08
CA LEU A 115 4.51 10.36 -6.85
C LEU A 115 3.19 10.61 -6.12
N SER A 116 2.61 9.56 -5.56
CA SER A 116 1.33 9.56 -4.84
C SER A 116 0.07 9.88 -5.67
N THR A 117 0.17 9.97 -7.01
CA THR A 117 -0.98 10.24 -7.87
C THR A 117 -2.10 9.21 -7.69
N ILE A 118 -1.76 7.94 -7.49
CA ILE A 118 -2.74 6.88 -7.27
C ILE A 118 -3.57 7.17 -6.02
N LEU A 119 -2.93 7.61 -4.94
CA LEU A 119 -3.65 7.92 -3.71
C LEU A 119 -4.53 9.16 -3.85
N GLU A 120 -4.12 10.13 -4.67
CA GLU A 120 -4.98 11.28 -4.98
C GLU A 120 -6.25 10.83 -5.70
N TYR A 121 -6.13 9.94 -6.68
CA TYR A 121 -7.29 9.37 -7.37
C TYR A 121 -8.14 8.53 -6.42
N ALA A 122 -7.51 7.78 -5.53
CA ALA A 122 -8.23 7.00 -4.52
C ALA A 122 -9.07 7.91 -3.61
N ASP A 123 -8.52 9.05 -3.21
CA ASP A 123 -9.23 10.01 -2.38
C ASP A 123 -10.46 10.57 -3.10
N VAL A 124 -10.34 10.89 -4.38
CA VAL A 124 -11.49 11.34 -5.19
C VAL A 124 -12.57 10.27 -5.22
N TYR A 125 -12.18 9.02 -5.49
CA TYR A 125 -13.08 7.88 -5.50
C TYR A 125 -13.85 7.76 -4.18
N LEU A 126 -13.12 7.86 -3.07
CA LEU A 126 -13.72 7.74 -1.73
C LEU A 126 -14.65 8.90 -1.42
N ARG A 127 -14.24 10.14 -1.72
CA ARG A 127 -15.09 11.32 -1.50
C ARG A 127 -16.40 11.25 -2.27
N GLU A 128 -16.33 10.83 -3.53
CA GLU A 128 -17.53 10.70 -4.37
C GLU A 128 -18.54 9.72 -3.79
N ARG A 129 -18.07 8.76 -2.99
CA ARG A 129 -18.90 7.75 -2.33
C ARG A 129 -19.16 8.08 -0.87
N LYS A 130 -18.77 9.28 -0.43
CA LYS A 130 -18.97 9.79 0.92
C LYS A 130 -18.22 9.01 1.99
N PHE A 131 -17.08 8.45 1.63
CA PHE A 131 -16.15 7.86 2.58
C PHE A 131 -15.04 8.85 2.93
N VAL A 132 -14.46 8.65 4.09
CA VAL A 132 -13.28 9.41 4.52
C VAL A 132 -12.08 9.07 3.62
N GLU A 133 -11.30 10.07 3.30
CA GLU A 133 -10.08 9.89 2.51
C GLU A 133 -9.06 9.04 3.26
N LEU A 134 -8.13 8.44 2.51
CA LEU A 134 -7.04 7.67 3.08
C LEU A 134 -6.08 8.58 3.86
N PRO A 135 -5.35 8.04 4.85
CA PRO A 135 -4.39 8.83 5.61
C PRO A 135 -3.39 9.56 4.71
N ASN A 136 -3.00 10.74 5.12
CA ASN A 136 -2.05 11.56 4.39
C ASN A 136 -1.20 12.36 5.38
N ALA A 137 0.02 11.90 5.60
CA ALA A 137 0.94 12.54 6.53
C ALA A 137 1.32 13.96 6.11
N ASN A 138 1.16 14.30 4.82
CA ASN A 138 1.49 15.64 4.33
C ASN A 138 0.50 16.70 4.77
N LEU A 139 -0.67 16.30 5.26
CA LEU A 139 -1.72 17.21 5.72
C LEU A 139 -1.76 17.37 7.25
N ASP A 140 -0.95 16.62 7.95
CA ASP A 140 -0.89 16.64 9.43
C ASP A 140 0.07 17.72 9.93
#